data_1df474b2a9401b36b1fe6c10a3057528
#
_entry.id   1df474b2a9401b36b1fe6c10a3057528
#
_cell.length_a   1.000
_cell.length_b   1.000
_cell.length_c   1.000
_cell.angle_alpha   90.00
_cell.angle_beta   90.00
_cell.angle_gamma   90.00
#
_symmetry.space_group_name_H-M   'P 1'
#
loop_
_entity.id
_entity.type
_entity.pdbx_description
1 polymer ?
#
loop_
_entity_poly.entity_id
_entity_poly.type
_entity_poly.pdbx_seq_one_letter_code
_entity_poly.pdbx_strand_id
1 'polypeptide(L)'
;LATAYYLEKKHNMKNIAVVEKGWIGGGNTGRNTTIIRSNYLWDASAGLYDHVLKIWEGLSQELNYNVMFSQRGVMNLAHNLQDVRDLKRRTHANRLNGIDAVYLSTEEVKKFCPIINTSPNIRYPVLGGTLQRRAGTARHDAVAWGYARGADEMGVDIIQNCEVKGIKRNGDTVEGLETTKGFIKTNKIGVVAAGHSSVIANMAGLRLPLESKPC
;
A
#
# COMPACT_ATOMS: atom_id res chain seq x y z
N LEU A 1 -1.17 -11.55 -0.94
CA LEU A 1 -0.17 -11.96 -1.95
C LEU A 1 1.25 -11.65 -1.46
N ALA A 2 1.64 -10.39 -1.25
CA ALA A 2 3.00 -10.03 -0.81
C ALA A 2 3.43 -10.77 0.47
N THR A 3 2.55 -10.88 1.47
CA THR A 3 2.82 -11.64 2.70
C THR A 3 3.15 -13.11 2.40
N ALA A 4 2.34 -13.76 1.58
CA ALA A 4 2.57 -15.16 1.21
C ALA A 4 3.90 -15.34 0.44
N TYR A 5 4.15 -14.44 -0.52
CA TYR A 5 5.40 -14.42 -1.27
C TYR A 5 6.62 -14.32 -0.35
N TYR A 6 6.63 -13.36 0.59
CA TYR A 6 7.78 -13.17 1.48
C TYR A 6 7.89 -14.23 2.58
N LEU A 7 6.80 -14.82 3.04
CA LEU A 7 6.84 -15.95 3.98
C LEU A 7 7.53 -17.15 3.35
N GLU A 8 7.22 -17.46 2.09
CA GLU A 8 7.92 -18.53 1.39
C GLU A 8 9.36 -18.14 1.08
N LYS A 9 9.58 -17.00 0.40
CA LYS A 9 10.89 -16.57 -0.09
C LYS A 9 11.92 -16.35 1.02
N LYS A 10 11.53 -15.71 2.13
CA LYS A 10 12.48 -15.34 3.20
C LYS A 10 12.50 -16.32 4.36
N HIS A 11 11.44 -17.09 4.55
CA HIS A 11 11.31 -18.00 5.69
C HIS A 11 11.13 -19.46 5.30
N ASN A 12 11.14 -19.76 4.01
CA ASN A 12 10.94 -21.12 3.45
C ASN A 12 9.68 -21.81 4.02
N MET A 13 8.64 -21.00 4.30
CA MET A 13 7.37 -21.52 4.80
C MET A 13 6.61 -22.18 3.65
N LYS A 14 6.24 -23.44 3.84
CA LYS A 14 5.50 -24.24 2.83
C LYS A 14 4.04 -24.39 3.20
N ASN A 15 3.25 -24.92 2.27
CA ASN A 15 1.81 -25.15 2.42
C ASN A 15 1.06 -23.85 2.78
N ILE A 16 1.33 -22.79 2.05
CA ILE A 16 0.66 -21.50 2.19
C ILE A 16 -0.49 -21.43 1.18
N ALA A 17 -1.68 -21.03 1.65
CA ALA A 17 -2.81 -20.71 0.78
C ALA A 17 -3.23 -19.24 0.96
N VAL A 18 -3.51 -18.57 -0.14
CA VAL A 18 -4.16 -17.25 -0.17
C VAL A 18 -5.61 -17.46 -0.58
N VAL A 19 -6.53 -17.10 0.31
CA VAL A 19 -7.98 -17.22 0.08
C VAL A 19 -8.53 -15.84 -0.24
N GLU A 20 -9.10 -15.66 -1.42
CA GLU A 20 -9.64 -14.40 -1.92
C GLU A 20 -11.14 -14.56 -2.25
N LYS A 21 -11.98 -13.72 -1.64
CA LYS A 21 -13.44 -13.74 -1.85
C LYS A 21 -13.83 -13.50 -3.32
N GLY A 22 -13.14 -12.58 -3.98
CA GLY A 22 -13.36 -12.24 -5.39
C GLY A 22 -12.21 -12.72 -6.27
N TRP A 23 -11.55 -11.78 -6.88
CA TRP A 23 -10.43 -12.03 -7.79
C TRP A 23 -9.18 -11.23 -7.39
N ILE A 24 -8.03 -11.62 -7.89
CA ILE A 24 -6.75 -10.93 -7.66
C ILE A 24 -6.88 -9.44 -8.00
N GLY A 25 -6.62 -8.59 -7.00
CA GLY A 25 -6.71 -7.14 -7.15
C GLY A 25 -8.12 -6.55 -7.08
N GLY A 26 -9.18 -7.35 -6.93
CA GLY A 26 -10.58 -6.89 -6.93
C GLY A 26 -11.01 -6.05 -5.73
N GLY A 27 -10.23 -6.03 -4.65
CA GLY A 27 -10.47 -5.22 -3.45
C GLY A 27 -9.87 -3.81 -3.56
N ASN A 28 -9.35 -3.29 -2.44
CA ASN A 28 -8.73 -1.95 -2.36
C ASN A 28 -7.51 -1.80 -3.28
N THR A 29 -6.83 -2.89 -3.63
CA THR A 29 -5.72 -2.87 -4.59
C THR A 29 -6.15 -2.29 -5.93
N GLY A 30 -7.31 -2.66 -6.46
CA GLY A 30 -7.83 -2.14 -7.72
C GLY A 30 -8.57 -0.79 -7.62
N ARG A 31 -8.63 -0.19 -6.43
CA ARG A 31 -9.44 1.02 -6.16
C ARG A 31 -8.65 2.12 -5.45
N ASN A 32 -7.38 2.27 -5.77
CA ASN A 32 -6.52 3.27 -5.16
C ASN A 32 -5.89 4.19 -6.21
N THR A 33 -5.26 5.27 -5.75
CA THR A 33 -4.63 6.28 -6.60
C THR A 33 -3.26 5.87 -7.15
N THR A 34 -2.76 4.71 -6.80
CA THR A 34 -1.46 4.16 -7.23
C THR A 34 -0.22 4.98 -6.84
N ILE A 35 -0.37 5.95 -5.95
CA ILE A 35 0.72 6.83 -5.52
C ILE A 35 1.60 6.11 -4.49
N ILE A 36 2.89 6.00 -4.80
CA ILE A 36 3.93 5.44 -3.95
C ILE A 36 4.81 6.58 -3.44
N ARG A 37 4.89 6.76 -2.12
CA ARG A 37 5.63 7.86 -1.49
C ARG A 37 6.01 7.53 -0.05
N SER A 38 6.98 8.25 0.53
CA SER A 38 7.38 8.15 1.93
C SER A 38 7.31 9.48 2.70
N ASN A 39 6.88 10.55 2.07
CA ASN A 39 6.83 11.89 2.66
C ASN A 39 5.68 12.08 3.67
N TYR A 40 5.59 11.19 4.64
CA TYR A 40 4.63 11.29 5.75
C TYR A 40 5.16 12.19 6.88
N LEU A 41 4.25 12.79 7.66
CA LEU A 41 4.63 13.71 8.73
C LEU A 41 5.24 12.99 9.94
N TRP A 42 4.68 11.82 10.30
CA TRP A 42 5.07 11.07 11.50
C TRP A 42 6.30 10.20 11.23
N ASP A 43 7.29 10.26 12.11
CA ASP A 43 8.59 9.58 11.97
C ASP A 43 8.45 8.08 11.74
N ALA A 44 7.61 7.40 12.54
CA ALA A 44 7.37 5.97 12.40
C ALA A 44 6.78 5.62 11.02
N SER A 45 5.83 6.44 10.53
CA SER A 45 5.26 6.26 9.20
C SER A 45 6.28 6.57 8.11
N ALA A 46 7.01 7.67 8.23
CA ALA A 46 8.05 8.05 7.26
C ALA A 46 9.12 6.95 7.14
N GLY A 47 9.60 6.42 8.26
CA GLY A 47 10.59 5.33 8.28
C GLY A 47 10.07 4.04 7.66
N LEU A 48 8.83 3.62 8.00
CA LEU A 48 8.21 2.44 7.39
C LEU A 48 8.06 2.60 5.87
N TYR A 49 7.51 3.73 5.43
CA TYR A 49 7.26 3.95 4.00
C TYR A 49 8.54 4.20 3.20
N ASP A 50 9.62 4.75 3.79
CA ASP A 50 10.92 4.84 3.12
C ASP A 50 11.57 3.46 2.94
N HIS A 51 11.45 2.59 3.95
CA HIS A 51 11.86 1.20 3.80
C HIS A 51 11.09 0.50 2.67
N VAL A 52 9.78 0.69 2.63
CA VAL A 52 8.93 0.11 1.57
C VAL A 52 9.25 0.72 0.20
N LEU A 53 9.57 2.02 0.12
CA LEU A 53 9.97 2.66 -1.14
C LEU A 53 11.23 2.01 -1.73
N LYS A 54 12.20 1.64 -0.89
CA LYS A 54 13.39 0.88 -1.34
C LYS A 54 13.03 -0.50 -1.90
N ILE A 55 11.99 -1.16 -1.36
CA ILE A 55 11.47 -2.40 -1.94
C ILE A 55 10.87 -2.13 -3.31
N TRP A 56 10.07 -1.07 -3.46
CA TRP A 56 9.47 -0.68 -4.74
C TRP A 56 10.52 -0.46 -5.84
N GLU A 57 11.66 0.15 -5.51
CA GLU A 57 12.74 0.42 -6.45
C GLU A 57 13.35 -0.85 -7.06
N GLY A 58 13.35 -1.96 -6.33
CA GLY A 58 13.85 -3.26 -6.80
C GLY A 58 12.77 -4.27 -7.21
N LEU A 59 11.49 -3.93 -7.04
CA LEU A 59 10.40 -4.90 -7.08
C LEU A 59 10.23 -5.57 -8.44
N SER A 60 10.39 -4.84 -9.54
CA SER A 60 10.27 -5.41 -10.88
C SER A 60 11.35 -6.48 -11.15
N GLN A 61 12.56 -6.25 -10.68
CA GLN A 61 13.66 -7.21 -10.80
C GLN A 61 13.44 -8.39 -9.86
N GLU A 62 12.99 -8.14 -8.64
CA GLU A 62 12.73 -9.18 -7.63
C GLU A 62 11.66 -10.17 -8.08
N LEU A 63 10.60 -9.68 -8.70
CA LEU A 63 9.48 -10.49 -9.19
C LEU A 63 9.68 -11.01 -10.61
N ASN A 64 10.75 -10.61 -11.31
CA ASN A 64 10.89 -10.81 -12.75
C ASN A 64 9.60 -10.44 -13.51
N TYR A 65 9.00 -9.31 -13.11
CA TYR A 65 7.72 -8.83 -13.62
C TYR A 65 7.62 -7.31 -13.53
N ASN A 66 7.34 -6.63 -14.64
CA ASN A 66 7.29 -5.18 -14.65
C ASN A 66 6.04 -4.66 -13.93
N VAL A 67 6.20 -4.15 -12.71
CA VAL A 67 5.14 -3.51 -11.93
C VAL A 67 4.85 -2.07 -12.36
N MET A 68 5.53 -1.59 -13.40
CA MET A 68 5.39 -0.25 -13.97
C MET A 68 5.57 0.86 -12.91
N PHE A 69 6.52 0.69 -12.00
CA PHE A 69 6.85 1.73 -11.04
C PHE A 69 7.60 2.85 -11.74
N SER A 70 7.00 4.04 -11.76
CA SER A 70 7.51 5.24 -12.41
C SER A 70 7.80 6.32 -11.38
N GLN A 71 9.08 6.54 -11.08
CA GLN A 71 9.57 7.55 -10.13
C GLN A 71 9.64 8.93 -10.79
N ARG A 72 8.50 9.58 -10.94
CA ARG A 72 8.40 10.94 -11.51
C ARG A 72 8.23 12.02 -10.45
N GLY A 73 8.29 11.62 -9.19
CA GLY A 73 8.02 12.47 -8.04
C GLY A 73 6.55 12.55 -7.69
N VAL A 74 6.30 12.95 -6.44
CA VAL A 74 4.97 13.32 -5.94
C VAL A 74 5.05 14.72 -5.38
N MET A 75 4.19 15.60 -5.87
CA MET A 75 4.13 16.99 -5.46
C MET A 75 2.78 17.32 -4.81
N ASN A 76 2.83 17.98 -3.66
CA ASN A 76 1.65 18.53 -3.01
C ASN A 76 1.70 20.05 -3.11
N LEU A 77 0.65 20.66 -3.63
CA LEU A 77 0.57 22.11 -3.82
C LEU A 77 0.00 22.80 -2.58
N ALA A 78 0.47 24.04 -2.32
CA ALA A 78 -0.04 24.94 -1.32
C ALA A 78 -0.91 26.02 -1.98
N HIS A 79 -2.12 26.20 -1.50
CA HIS A 79 -3.08 27.16 -2.05
C HIS A 79 -3.39 28.31 -1.09
N ASN A 80 -2.95 28.24 0.15
CA ASN A 80 -3.07 29.26 1.18
C ASN A 80 -1.86 29.27 2.11
N LEU A 81 -1.76 30.26 3.00
CA LEU A 81 -0.61 30.37 3.91
C LEU A 81 -0.52 29.24 4.93
N GLN A 82 -1.64 28.64 5.32
CA GLN A 82 -1.63 27.51 6.22
C GLN A 82 -1.00 26.27 5.52
N ASP A 83 -1.38 26.02 4.29
CA ASP A 83 -0.77 24.94 3.48
C ASP A 83 0.76 25.14 3.34
N VAL A 84 1.19 26.39 3.06
CA VAL A 84 2.63 26.73 2.97
C VAL A 84 3.36 26.36 4.25
N ARG A 85 2.80 26.75 5.42
CA ARG A 85 3.40 26.44 6.73
C ARG A 85 3.45 24.93 6.99
N ASP A 86 2.36 24.23 6.73
CA ASP A 86 2.27 22.78 6.94
C ASP A 86 3.19 22.01 5.99
N LEU A 87 3.26 22.37 4.73
CA LEU A 87 4.15 21.72 3.78
C LEU A 87 5.63 21.99 4.08
N LYS A 88 5.99 23.20 4.54
CA LYS A 88 7.35 23.49 4.99
C LYS A 88 7.70 22.66 6.23
N ARG A 89 6.83 22.64 7.23
CA ARG A 89 7.02 21.81 8.45
C ARG A 89 7.20 20.32 8.08
N ARG A 90 6.33 19.79 7.22
CA ARG A 90 6.43 18.40 6.73
C ARG A 90 7.74 18.15 5.99
N THR A 91 8.15 19.07 5.12
CA THR A 91 9.41 18.96 4.40
C THR A 91 10.61 18.88 5.35
N HIS A 92 10.64 19.73 6.39
CA HIS A 92 11.72 19.71 7.37
C HIS A 92 11.73 18.41 8.20
N ALA A 93 10.57 17.95 8.67
CA ALA A 93 10.46 16.67 9.37
C ALA A 93 10.92 15.49 8.48
N ASN A 94 10.51 15.48 7.22
CA ASN A 94 10.94 14.46 6.27
C ASN A 94 12.45 14.46 6.06
N ARG A 95 13.08 15.64 5.90
CA ARG A 95 14.54 15.75 5.75
C ARG A 95 15.29 15.23 6.98
N LEU A 96 14.79 15.50 8.19
CA LEU A 96 15.36 14.95 9.44
C LEU A 96 15.31 13.41 9.45
N ASN A 97 14.29 12.82 8.82
CA ASN A 97 14.14 11.37 8.66
C ASN A 97 14.86 10.81 7.42
N GLY A 98 15.68 11.59 6.72
CA GLY A 98 16.42 11.15 5.55
C GLY A 98 15.59 11.03 4.26
N ILE A 99 14.33 11.53 4.26
CA ILE A 99 13.46 11.51 3.08
C ILE A 99 13.87 12.64 2.12
N ASP A 100 13.88 12.35 0.83
CA ASP A 100 14.23 13.28 -0.27
C ASP A 100 13.15 14.32 -0.55
N ALA A 101 12.68 15.03 0.48
CA ALA A 101 11.66 16.04 0.37
C ALA A 101 12.25 17.45 0.24
N VAL A 102 11.72 18.23 -0.71
CA VAL A 102 12.09 19.65 -0.92
C VAL A 102 10.83 20.50 -1.02
N TYR A 103 10.91 21.75 -0.50
CA TYR A 103 9.87 22.74 -0.72
C TYR A 103 10.24 23.56 -1.98
N LEU A 104 9.28 23.77 -2.85
CA LEU A 104 9.40 24.51 -4.10
C LEU A 104 8.63 25.83 -4.04
N SER A 105 9.22 26.92 -4.54
CA SER A 105 8.51 28.16 -4.81
C SER A 105 7.50 27.99 -5.96
N THR A 106 6.65 28.97 -6.19
CA THR A 106 5.70 28.97 -7.31
C THR A 106 6.40 28.83 -8.65
N GLU A 107 7.52 29.53 -8.85
CA GLU A 107 8.34 29.48 -10.07
C GLU A 107 8.95 28.08 -10.26
N GLU A 108 9.47 27.49 -9.19
CA GLU A 108 10.04 26.13 -9.21
C GLU A 108 8.97 25.08 -9.49
N VAL A 109 7.75 25.23 -8.93
CA VAL A 109 6.59 24.37 -9.25
C VAL A 109 6.28 24.46 -10.74
N LYS A 110 6.22 25.69 -11.32
CA LYS A 110 5.97 25.89 -12.74
C LYS A 110 7.06 25.30 -13.62
N LYS A 111 8.31 25.43 -13.21
CA LYS A 111 9.47 24.84 -13.92
C LYS A 111 9.42 23.31 -13.90
N PHE A 112 9.07 22.73 -12.76
CA PHE A 112 8.98 21.27 -12.61
C PHE A 112 7.78 20.68 -13.37
N CYS A 113 6.64 21.35 -13.33
CA CYS A 113 5.41 20.91 -13.98
C CYS A 113 4.79 22.06 -14.80
N PRO A 114 5.20 22.26 -16.07
CA PRO A 114 4.80 23.41 -16.89
C PRO A 114 3.32 23.51 -17.21
N ILE A 115 2.55 22.42 -17.06
CA ILE A 115 1.10 22.44 -17.32
C ILE A 115 0.29 23.08 -16.19
N ILE A 116 0.88 23.22 -14.98
CA ILE A 116 0.19 23.84 -13.84
C ILE A 116 -0.04 25.33 -14.13
N ASN A 117 -1.26 25.78 -13.96
CA ASN A 117 -1.57 27.20 -13.97
C ASN A 117 -1.16 27.85 -12.65
N THR A 118 -0.17 28.72 -12.69
CA THR A 118 0.35 29.45 -11.53
C THR A 118 -0.03 30.95 -11.54
N SER A 119 -1.02 31.35 -12.36
CA SER A 119 -1.54 32.71 -12.36
C SER A 119 -2.10 33.08 -10.98
N PRO A 120 -1.81 34.29 -10.46
CA PRO A 120 -2.33 34.72 -9.16
C PRO A 120 -3.85 34.94 -9.13
N ASN A 121 -4.47 35.11 -10.31
CA ASN A 121 -5.90 35.45 -10.45
C ASN A 121 -6.82 34.23 -10.60
N ILE A 122 -6.33 33.01 -10.33
CA ILE A 122 -7.16 31.81 -10.32
C ILE A 122 -7.80 31.59 -8.95
N ARG A 123 -8.88 30.82 -8.91
CA ARG A 123 -9.65 30.54 -7.67
C ARG A 123 -8.77 29.94 -6.55
N TYR A 124 -7.81 29.10 -6.90
CA TYR A 124 -6.89 28.45 -5.98
C TYR A 124 -5.44 28.73 -6.45
N PRO A 125 -4.87 29.91 -6.13
CA PRO A 125 -3.52 30.26 -6.54
C PRO A 125 -2.50 29.30 -5.94
N VAL A 126 -1.46 28.99 -6.69
CA VAL A 126 -0.37 28.13 -6.21
C VAL A 126 0.67 29.01 -5.52
N LEU A 127 0.88 28.80 -4.22
CA LEU A 127 1.85 29.55 -3.38
C LEU A 127 3.17 28.78 -3.17
N GLY A 128 3.30 27.61 -3.78
CA GLY A 128 4.44 26.73 -3.69
C GLY A 128 4.00 25.27 -3.53
N GLY A 129 4.93 24.39 -3.20
CA GLY A 129 4.62 22.97 -3.00
C GLY A 129 5.78 22.22 -2.37
N THR A 130 5.51 20.99 -1.92
CA THR A 130 6.57 20.06 -1.55
C THR A 130 6.68 18.97 -2.60
N LEU A 131 7.91 18.57 -2.90
CA LEU A 131 8.22 17.53 -3.88
C LEU A 131 9.06 16.44 -3.22
N GLN A 132 8.66 15.18 -3.41
CA GLN A 132 9.49 14.01 -3.17
C GLN A 132 9.84 13.36 -4.51
N ARG A 133 11.11 13.39 -4.91
CA ARG A 133 11.55 12.94 -6.26
C ARG A 133 11.54 11.43 -6.41
N ARG A 134 11.91 10.68 -5.35
CA ARG A 134 11.90 9.21 -5.37
C ARG A 134 10.49 8.61 -5.34
N ALA A 135 9.47 9.40 -4.98
CA ALA A 135 8.09 9.00 -5.07
C ALA A 135 7.63 8.83 -6.54
N GLY A 136 6.50 8.16 -6.73
CA GLY A 136 5.99 7.93 -8.08
C GLY A 136 4.65 7.21 -8.09
N THR A 137 4.38 6.53 -9.18
CA THR A 137 3.17 5.72 -9.36
C THR A 137 3.53 4.32 -9.85
N ALA A 138 2.70 3.32 -9.50
CA ALA A 138 2.83 1.97 -10.02
C ALA A 138 1.46 1.49 -10.55
N ARG A 139 1.47 0.48 -11.43
CA ARG A 139 0.23 -0.16 -11.85
C ARG A 139 -0.20 -1.17 -10.80
N HIS A 140 -1.28 -0.87 -10.09
CA HIS A 140 -1.78 -1.71 -9.00
C HIS A 140 -2.14 -3.13 -9.43
N ASP A 141 -2.71 -3.31 -10.63
CA ASP A 141 -2.97 -4.61 -11.23
C ASP A 141 -1.67 -5.38 -11.53
N ALA A 142 -0.69 -4.73 -12.14
CA ALA A 142 0.62 -5.33 -12.40
C ALA A 142 1.33 -5.76 -11.10
N VAL A 143 1.22 -4.97 -10.03
CA VAL A 143 1.77 -5.34 -8.71
C VAL A 143 1.08 -6.58 -8.15
N ALA A 144 -0.27 -6.62 -8.20
CA ALA A 144 -1.04 -7.76 -7.71
C ALA A 144 -0.69 -9.04 -8.48
N TRP A 145 -0.64 -8.98 -9.81
CA TRP A 145 -0.28 -10.10 -10.64
C TRP A 145 1.19 -10.51 -10.54
N GLY A 146 2.11 -9.54 -10.36
CA GLY A 146 3.52 -9.83 -10.13
C GLY A 146 3.73 -10.66 -8.85
N TYR A 147 3.13 -10.25 -7.75
CA TYR A 147 3.17 -11.03 -6.50
C TYR A 147 2.42 -12.35 -6.60
N ALA A 148 1.27 -12.40 -7.30
CA ALA A 148 0.51 -13.64 -7.48
C ALA A 148 1.34 -14.66 -8.23
N ARG A 149 1.90 -14.27 -9.39
CA ARG A 149 2.76 -15.12 -10.19
C ARG A 149 3.99 -15.60 -9.42
N GLY A 150 4.71 -14.68 -8.73
CA GLY A 150 5.88 -15.07 -7.96
C GLY A 150 5.57 -15.97 -6.77
N ALA A 151 4.40 -15.84 -6.15
CA ALA A 151 3.95 -16.72 -5.07
C ALA A 151 3.56 -18.10 -5.62
N ASP A 152 2.81 -18.16 -6.72
CA ASP A 152 2.39 -19.37 -7.40
C ASP A 152 3.60 -20.21 -7.87
N GLU A 153 4.61 -19.58 -8.50
CA GLU A 153 5.88 -20.23 -8.90
C GLU A 153 6.61 -20.89 -7.71
N MET A 154 6.40 -20.42 -6.48
CA MET A 154 6.98 -21.00 -5.25
C MET A 154 6.05 -22.03 -4.57
N GLY A 155 4.89 -22.36 -5.19
CA GLY A 155 3.94 -23.35 -4.68
C GLY A 155 2.95 -22.81 -3.65
N VAL A 156 2.66 -21.51 -3.66
CA VAL A 156 1.57 -20.93 -2.88
C VAL A 156 0.24 -21.14 -3.59
N ASP A 157 -0.73 -21.75 -2.94
CA ASP A 157 -2.08 -21.92 -3.48
C ASP A 157 -2.84 -20.58 -3.47
N ILE A 158 -3.33 -20.12 -4.63
CA ILE A 158 -4.13 -18.91 -4.74
C ILE A 158 -5.56 -19.27 -5.11
N ILE A 159 -6.46 -19.19 -4.13
CA ILE A 159 -7.85 -19.65 -4.25
C ILE A 159 -8.77 -18.44 -4.38
N GLN A 160 -9.10 -18.08 -5.61
CA GLN A 160 -10.04 -16.99 -5.93
C GLN A 160 -11.51 -17.46 -5.85
N ASN A 161 -12.45 -16.51 -5.77
CA ASN A 161 -13.88 -16.75 -5.62
C ASN A 161 -14.17 -17.71 -4.44
N CYS A 162 -13.46 -17.53 -3.35
CA CYS A 162 -13.51 -18.34 -2.16
C CYS A 162 -13.68 -17.45 -0.93
N GLU A 163 -14.90 -17.33 -0.44
CA GLU A 163 -15.22 -16.50 0.72
C GLU A 163 -15.04 -17.28 2.01
N VAL A 164 -14.33 -16.69 2.98
CA VAL A 164 -14.25 -17.22 4.35
C VAL A 164 -15.58 -16.94 5.05
N LYS A 165 -16.21 -17.99 5.55
CA LYS A 165 -17.49 -17.95 6.27
C LYS A 165 -17.34 -18.11 7.77
N GLY A 166 -16.24 -18.73 8.22
CA GLY A 166 -15.97 -18.95 9.63
C GLY A 166 -14.51 -19.35 9.88
N ILE A 167 -14.09 -19.20 11.13
CA ILE A 167 -12.81 -19.69 11.65
C ILE A 167 -13.13 -20.73 12.72
N LYS A 168 -12.77 -21.99 12.46
CA LYS A 168 -12.93 -23.06 13.43
C LYS A 168 -11.80 -23.04 14.44
N ARG A 169 -12.15 -23.10 15.73
CA ARG A 169 -11.23 -23.07 16.86
C ARG A 169 -11.54 -24.21 17.85
N ASN A 170 -10.50 -24.64 18.54
CA ASN A 170 -10.60 -25.48 19.72
C ASN A 170 -9.87 -24.75 20.86
N GLY A 171 -10.62 -24.14 21.78
CA GLY A 171 -10.07 -23.21 22.75
C GLY A 171 -9.35 -22.04 22.06
N ASP A 172 -8.07 -21.86 22.36
CA ASP A 172 -7.23 -20.80 21.80
C ASP A 172 -6.49 -21.22 20.51
N THR A 173 -6.71 -22.44 20.05
CA THR A 173 -6.05 -22.97 18.86
C THR A 173 -6.95 -22.91 17.63
N VAL A 174 -6.41 -22.43 16.52
CA VAL A 174 -7.08 -22.47 15.22
C VAL A 174 -6.99 -23.87 14.64
N GLU A 175 -8.12 -24.40 14.15
CA GLU A 175 -8.19 -25.68 13.44
C GLU A 175 -8.34 -25.52 11.92
N GLY A 176 -8.91 -24.42 11.46
CA GLY A 176 -9.05 -24.15 10.03
C GLY A 176 -10.07 -23.07 9.69
N LEU A 177 -10.30 -22.94 8.39
CA LEU A 177 -11.23 -22.01 7.76
C LEU A 177 -12.44 -22.74 7.17
N GLU A 178 -13.65 -22.27 7.45
CA GLU A 178 -14.85 -22.62 6.71
C GLU A 178 -14.99 -21.66 5.53
N THR A 179 -15.06 -22.19 4.32
CA THR A 179 -15.14 -21.38 3.11
C THR A 179 -16.28 -21.80 2.19
N THR A 180 -16.59 -20.98 1.19
CA THR A 180 -17.57 -21.33 0.14
C THR A 180 -17.14 -22.51 -0.73
N LYS A 181 -15.85 -22.91 -0.65
CA LYS A 181 -15.29 -24.06 -1.40
C LYS A 181 -14.92 -25.24 -0.50
N GLY A 182 -15.37 -25.23 0.75
CA GLY A 182 -15.10 -26.31 1.71
C GLY A 182 -14.21 -25.86 2.86
N PHE A 183 -13.78 -26.83 3.66
CA PHE A 183 -12.95 -26.61 4.84
C PHE A 183 -11.46 -26.68 4.50
N ILE A 184 -10.70 -25.68 4.94
CA ILE A 184 -9.24 -25.64 4.81
C ILE A 184 -8.64 -25.83 6.20
N LYS A 185 -7.99 -26.96 6.42
CA LYS A 185 -7.33 -27.25 7.71
C LYS A 185 -6.04 -26.42 7.81
N THR A 186 -5.92 -25.67 8.89
CA THR A 186 -4.70 -24.89 9.20
C THR A 186 -4.65 -24.53 10.67
N ASN A 187 -3.48 -24.36 11.23
CA ASN A 187 -3.25 -23.88 12.60
C ASN A 187 -2.78 -22.43 12.67
N LYS A 188 -2.62 -21.75 11.52
CA LYS A 188 -2.19 -20.34 11.45
C LYS A 188 -2.98 -19.62 10.37
N ILE A 189 -3.49 -18.44 10.71
CA ILE A 189 -4.25 -17.59 9.80
C ILE A 189 -3.69 -16.17 9.85
N GLY A 190 -3.32 -15.63 8.69
CA GLY A 190 -2.99 -14.23 8.51
C GLY A 190 -4.20 -13.46 7.95
N VAL A 191 -4.71 -12.49 8.69
CA VAL A 191 -5.84 -11.65 8.24
C VAL A 191 -5.29 -10.43 7.51
N VAL A 192 -5.53 -10.34 6.21
CA VAL A 192 -5.08 -9.24 5.32
C VAL A 192 -6.27 -8.71 4.53
N ALA A 193 -7.32 -8.31 5.24
CA ALA A 193 -8.62 -7.93 4.66
C ALA A 193 -8.92 -6.43 4.73
N ALA A 194 -7.89 -5.59 4.98
CA ALA A 194 -8.01 -4.13 5.07
C ALA A 194 -9.22 -3.69 5.94
N GLY A 195 -10.14 -2.89 5.41
CA GLY A 195 -11.32 -2.43 6.13
C GLY A 195 -12.28 -3.54 6.61
N HIS A 196 -12.18 -4.77 6.08
CA HIS A 196 -12.96 -5.92 6.51
C HIS A 196 -12.26 -6.79 7.57
N SER A 197 -11.09 -6.36 8.06
CA SER A 197 -10.33 -7.13 9.06
C SER A 197 -11.11 -7.37 10.35
N SER A 198 -11.94 -6.42 10.79
CA SER A 198 -12.82 -6.58 11.96
C SER A 198 -13.82 -7.72 11.78
N VAL A 199 -14.39 -7.89 10.57
CA VAL A 199 -15.36 -8.95 10.26
C VAL A 199 -14.68 -10.31 10.38
N ILE A 200 -13.50 -10.47 9.78
CA ILE A 200 -12.76 -11.74 9.84
C ILE A 200 -12.25 -12.02 11.27
N ALA A 201 -11.75 -10.99 11.96
CA ALA A 201 -11.29 -11.14 13.35
C ALA A 201 -12.41 -11.57 14.30
N ASN A 202 -13.65 -11.06 14.11
CA ASN A 202 -14.81 -11.47 14.89
C ASN A 202 -15.14 -12.97 14.74
N MET A 203 -14.87 -13.57 13.56
CA MET A 203 -15.03 -15.03 13.36
C MET A 203 -14.08 -15.83 14.24
N ALA A 204 -12.94 -15.23 14.64
CA ALA A 204 -11.99 -15.79 15.60
C ALA A 204 -12.25 -15.36 17.06
N GLY A 205 -13.35 -14.65 17.34
CA GLY A 205 -13.66 -14.10 18.66
C GLY A 205 -12.77 -12.90 19.06
N LEU A 206 -12.09 -12.27 18.11
CA LEU A 206 -11.23 -11.11 18.35
C LEU A 206 -11.93 -9.82 17.92
N ARG A 207 -11.96 -8.83 18.80
CA ARG A 207 -12.49 -7.49 18.50
C ARG A 207 -11.36 -6.54 18.10
N LEU A 208 -11.42 -6.04 16.88
CA LEU A 208 -10.53 -4.97 16.40
C LEU A 208 -11.27 -3.64 16.38
N PRO A 209 -10.68 -2.53 16.87
CA PRO A 209 -11.27 -1.20 16.85
C PRO A 209 -11.12 -0.54 15.47
N LEU A 210 -11.60 -1.20 14.42
CA LEU A 210 -11.52 -0.74 13.04
C LEU A 210 -12.91 -0.49 12.48
N GLU A 211 -13.08 0.67 11.85
CA GLU A 211 -14.26 1.02 11.07
C GLU A 211 -13.87 1.30 9.61
N SER A 212 -14.70 0.83 8.69
CA SER A 212 -14.57 1.19 7.28
C SER A 212 -15.37 2.46 7.01
N LYS A 213 -14.69 3.50 6.51
CA LYS A 213 -15.34 4.70 6.00
C LYS A 213 -15.21 4.70 4.49
N PRO A 214 -16.31 4.51 3.73
CA PRO A 214 -16.27 4.65 2.28
C PRO A 214 -15.97 6.10 1.91
N CYS A 215 -15.10 6.29 0.90
CA CYS A 215 -14.76 7.59 0.31
C CYS A 215 -15.50 7.77 -1.00
#